data_a100c3e83316ce676edd9d62e2804597
#
_entry.id   a100c3e83316ce676edd9d62e2804597
#
_cell.length_a   1.000
_cell.length_b   1.000
_cell.length_c   1.000
_cell.angle_alpha   90.00
_cell.angle_beta   90.00
_cell.angle_gamma   90.00
#
_symmetry.space_group_name_H-M   'P 1'
#
loop_
_entity.id
_entity.type
_entity.pdbx_description
1 polymer ?
#
loop_
_entity_poly.entity_id
_entity_poly.type
_entity_poly.pdbx_seq_one_letter_code
_entity_poly.pdbx_strand_id
1 'polypeptide(L)'
;MSRVTTLIPKRIASIRFGLMDPSEIRKMSAVEVKTADTYKDDGHAYRQGLMDPHMGVIEPGLVCPTDNCKSDESPGHFGHIQLELPVIHIGFVGLIKTALKATCNSCSKILLHDEPNTH
;
A
#
# COMPACT_ATOMS: atom_id res chain seq x y z
N MET A 1 21.02 -17.17 24.69
CA MET A 1 21.20 -15.69 24.75
C MET A 1 20.04 -15.05 24.01
N SER A 2 19.03 -14.61 24.74
CA SER A 2 17.89 -13.89 24.18
C SER A 2 18.36 -12.50 23.76
N ARG A 3 18.27 -12.17 22.46
CA ARG A 3 18.44 -10.81 21.98
C ARG A 3 17.28 -9.99 22.53
N VAL A 4 17.56 -9.17 23.51
CA VAL A 4 16.65 -8.10 23.91
C VAL A 4 16.66 -7.09 22.77
N THR A 5 15.65 -7.16 21.90
CA THR A 5 15.38 -6.11 20.92
C THR A 5 14.84 -4.93 21.69
N THR A 6 15.70 -3.98 22.00
CA THR A 6 15.26 -2.70 22.55
C THR A 6 14.43 -2.00 21.49
N LEU A 7 13.09 -2.05 21.64
CA LEU A 7 12.18 -1.25 20.85
C LEU A 7 12.42 0.22 21.21
N ILE A 8 13.18 0.91 20.37
CA ILE A 8 13.32 2.37 20.48
C ILE A 8 12.00 2.95 20.04
N PRO A 9 11.24 3.63 20.92
CA PRO A 9 9.97 4.24 20.54
C PRO A 9 10.22 5.31 19.46
N LYS A 10 9.60 5.13 18.30
CA LYS A 10 9.67 6.09 17.20
C LYS A 10 8.47 7.04 17.28
N ARG A 11 8.73 8.33 17.11
CA ARG A 11 7.71 9.36 16.96
C ARG A 11 7.52 9.69 15.48
N ILE A 12 6.26 9.86 15.06
CA ILE A 12 5.95 10.39 13.75
C ILE A 12 6.28 11.89 13.77
N ALA A 13 7.24 12.31 12.96
CA ALA A 13 7.66 13.71 12.83
C ALA A 13 6.78 14.45 11.81
N SER A 14 6.41 13.79 10.71
CA SER A 14 5.59 14.38 9.66
C SER A 14 4.85 13.29 8.89
N ILE A 15 3.74 13.67 8.28
CA ILE A 15 2.98 12.85 7.34
C ILE A 15 2.95 13.57 6.01
N ARG A 16 3.39 12.90 4.96
CA ARG A 16 3.38 13.40 3.60
C ARG A 16 2.36 12.64 2.77
N PHE A 17 1.41 13.35 2.20
CA PHE A 17 0.46 12.78 1.25
C PHE A 17 1.02 12.87 -0.17
N GLY A 18 0.81 11.82 -0.94
CA GLY A 18 1.26 11.76 -2.32
C GLY A 18 0.68 10.57 -3.05
N LEU A 19 0.99 10.47 -4.34
CA LEU A 19 0.64 9.31 -5.15
C LEU A 19 1.69 8.23 -4.93
N MET A 20 1.23 6.99 -4.79
CA MET A 20 2.09 5.82 -4.66
C MET A 20 2.28 5.15 -6.01
N ASP A 21 3.52 4.94 -6.37
CA ASP A 21 3.92 4.12 -7.50
C ASP A 21 3.65 2.63 -7.22
N PRO A 22 3.30 1.81 -8.21
CA PRO A 22 3.16 0.36 -8.06
C PRO A 22 4.36 -0.33 -7.41
N SER A 23 5.57 0.14 -7.67
CA SER A 23 6.77 -0.39 -7.02
C SER A 23 6.82 -0.12 -5.52
N GLU A 24 6.36 1.04 -5.07
CA GLU A 24 6.24 1.40 -3.65
C GLU A 24 5.18 0.57 -2.95
N ILE A 25 4.04 0.36 -3.61
CA ILE A 25 2.96 -0.50 -3.09
C ILE A 25 3.46 -1.92 -2.87
N ARG A 26 4.20 -2.49 -3.82
CA ARG A 26 4.78 -3.84 -3.69
C ARG A 26 5.80 -3.93 -2.55
N LYS A 27 6.64 -2.91 -2.38
CA LYS A 27 7.62 -2.86 -1.28
C LYS A 27 6.98 -2.78 0.09
N MET A 28 5.85 -2.10 0.19
CA MET A 28 5.11 -1.92 1.43
C MET A 28 4.22 -3.12 1.76
N SER A 29 3.89 -3.94 0.77
CA SER A 29 2.98 -5.07 0.90
C SER A 29 3.59 -6.23 1.66
N ALA A 30 2.85 -6.78 2.60
CA ALA A 30 3.20 -8.00 3.33
C ALA A 30 2.86 -9.27 2.54
N VAL A 31 1.85 -9.22 1.67
CA VAL A 31 1.36 -10.38 0.93
C VAL A 31 0.66 -9.97 -0.36
N GLU A 32 0.79 -10.80 -1.38
CA GLU A 32 0.00 -10.69 -2.61
C GLU A 32 -1.30 -11.46 -2.46
N VAL A 33 -2.43 -10.78 -2.60
CA VAL A 33 -3.77 -11.38 -2.56
C VAL A 33 -4.13 -11.89 -3.95
N LYS A 34 -4.36 -13.20 -4.07
CA LYS A 34 -4.64 -13.89 -5.35
C LYS A 34 -6.05 -14.45 -5.44
N THR A 35 -6.71 -14.66 -4.32
CA THR A 35 -8.07 -15.23 -4.26
C THR A 35 -8.99 -14.36 -3.42
N ALA A 36 -10.25 -14.35 -3.77
CA ALA A 36 -11.30 -13.67 -3.01
C ALA A 36 -11.77 -14.44 -1.78
N ASP A 37 -11.31 -15.67 -1.61
CA ASP A 37 -11.68 -16.52 -0.47
C ASP A 37 -11.19 -15.91 0.84
N THR A 38 -11.99 -16.05 1.88
CA THR A 38 -11.69 -15.50 3.21
C THR A 38 -11.30 -16.60 4.19
N TYR A 39 -12.24 -17.46 4.56
CA TYR A 39 -12.04 -18.52 5.54
C TYR A 39 -12.40 -19.90 4.96
N LYS A 40 -11.68 -20.91 5.41
CA LYS A 40 -11.98 -22.30 5.15
C LYS A 40 -13.11 -22.79 6.07
N ASP A 41 -13.66 -23.97 5.76
CA ASP A 41 -14.69 -24.61 6.58
C ASP A 41 -14.23 -24.92 8.01
N ASP A 42 -12.93 -25.07 8.24
CA ASP A 42 -12.30 -25.26 9.54
C ASP A 42 -12.09 -23.95 10.35
N GLY A 43 -12.48 -22.81 9.80
CA GLY A 43 -12.34 -21.50 10.42
C GLY A 43 -10.99 -20.81 10.19
N HIS A 44 -10.02 -21.47 9.57
CA HIS A 44 -8.72 -20.86 9.23
C HIS A 44 -8.80 -20.01 7.97
N ALA A 45 -8.09 -18.88 7.97
CA ALA A 45 -8.01 -18.01 6.81
C ALA A 45 -7.24 -18.66 5.64
N TYR A 46 -7.70 -18.42 4.43
CA TYR A 46 -6.95 -18.79 3.22
C TYR A 46 -5.65 -18.01 3.13
N ARG A 47 -4.56 -18.69 2.80
CA ARG A 47 -3.31 -18.02 2.41
C ARG A 47 -3.49 -17.35 1.07
N GLN A 48 -2.95 -16.15 0.92
CA GLN A 48 -3.13 -15.28 -0.25
C GLN A 48 -4.61 -14.94 -0.54
N GLY A 49 -5.46 -15.06 0.47
CA GLY A 49 -6.84 -14.59 0.44
C GLY A 49 -7.01 -13.20 1.05
N LEU A 50 -8.25 -12.72 1.07
CA LEU A 50 -8.58 -11.38 1.59
C LEU A 50 -8.33 -11.25 3.11
N MET A 51 -8.29 -12.36 3.84
CA MET A 51 -8.05 -12.40 5.29
C MET A 51 -6.72 -13.08 5.65
N ASP A 52 -5.75 -13.02 4.77
CA ASP A 52 -4.44 -13.61 5.00
C ASP A 52 -3.82 -13.10 6.31
N PRO A 53 -3.32 -13.97 7.20
CA PRO A 53 -2.73 -13.61 8.48
C PRO A 53 -1.54 -12.64 8.40
N HIS A 54 -0.83 -12.59 7.25
CA HIS A 54 0.28 -11.65 7.04
C HIS A 54 -0.17 -10.18 7.04
N MET A 55 -1.44 -9.91 6.76
CA MET A 55 -2.01 -8.56 6.85
C MET A 55 -2.45 -8.19 8.26
N GLY A 56 -2.41 -9.11 9.19
CA GLY A 56 -2.79 -8.95 10.58
C GLY A 56 -3.73 -10.06 11.03
N VAL A 57 -3.76 -10.30 12.33
CA VAL A 57 -4.61 -11.30 12.96
C VAL A 57 -5.66 -10.62 13.82
N ILE A 58 -6.88 -11.13 13.80
CA ILE A 58 -8.02 -10.59 14.54
C ILE A 58 -8.30 -11.44 15.77
N GLU A 59 -8.06 -12.75 15.68
CA GLU A 59 -8.40 -13.70 16.75
C GLU A 59 -7.41 -13.61 17.91
N PRO A 60 -7.92 -13.59 19.16
CA PRO A 60 -7.08 -13.62 20.34
C PRO A 60 -6.21 -14.89 20.38
N GLY A 61 -4.94 -14.72 20.69
CA GLY A 61 -3.99 -15.84 20.82
C GLY A 61 -3.23 -16.17 19.52
N LEU A 62 -3.64 -15.62 18.38
CA LEU A 62 -2.86 -15.72 17.15
C LEU A 62 -1.77 -14.64 17.11
N VAL A 63 -0.68 -14.96 16.45
CA VAL A 63 0.46 -14.07 16.24
C VAL A 63 0.55 -13.74 14.75
N CYS A 64 0.70 -12.47 14.45
CA CYS A 64 0.90 -12.01 13.07
C CYS A 64 2.28 -12.47 12.57
N PRO A 65 2.36 -13.20 11.44
CA PRO A 65 3.65 -13.69 10.94
C PRO A 65 4.58 -12.59 10.43
N THR A 66 4.06 -11.41 10.15
CA THR A 66 4.84 -10.28 9.59
C THR A 66 5.64 -9.55 10.64
N ASP A 67 5.05 -9.25 11.80
CA ASP A 67 5.66 -8.48 12.88
C ASP A 67 5.84 -9.27 14.19
N ASN A 68 5.33 -10.51 14.25
CA ASN A 68 5.30 -11.35 15.44
C ASN A 68 4.57 -10.75 16.64
N CYS A 69 3.66 -9.80 16.40
CA CYS A 69 2.82 -9.20 17.41
C CYS A 69 1.47 -9.91 17.53
N LYS A 70 0.85 -9.79 18.70
CA LYS A 70 -0.50 -10.28 18.94
C LYS A 70 -1.53 -9.37 18.29
N SER A 71 -2.78 -9.83 18.23
CA SER A 71 -3.89 -9.10 17.60
C SER A 71 -4.16 -7.71 18.21
N ASP A 72 -3.89 -7.53 19.48
CA ASP A 72 -4.06 -6.27 20.19
C ASP A 72 -2.88 -5.29 20.05
N GLU A 73 -1.72 -5.81 19.68
CA GLU A 73 -0.48 -5.04 19.52
C GLU A 73 -0.16 -4.70 18.07
N SER A 74 -0.61 -5.51 17.12
CA SER A 74 -0.33 -5.32 15.69
C SER A 74 -1.22 -4.25 15.08
N PRO A 75 -0.64 -3.25 14.38
CA PRO A 75 -1.43 -2.22 13.66
C PRO A 75 -2.06 -2.75 12.38
N GLY A 76 -1.75 -3.97 11.98
CA GLY A 76 -2.07 -4.52 10.67
C GLY A 76 -1.07 -4.11 9.59
N HIS A 77 -1.11 -4.82 8.47
CA HIS A 77 -0.20 -4.61 7.35
C HIS A 77 -0.97 -4.57 6.04
N PHE A 78 -0.45 -3.82 5.08
CA PHE A 78 -1.02 -3.76 3.75
C PHE A 78 -0.64 -4.99 2.94
N GLY A 79 -1.60 -5.51 2.18
CA GLY A 79 -1.37 -6.41 1.08
C GLY A 79 -1.56 -5.69 -0.25
N HIS A 80 -1.29 -6.37 -1.35
CA HIS A 80 -1.53 -5.83 -2.68
C HIS A 80 -2.22 -6.86 -3.57
N ILE A 81 -2.90 -6.37 -4.59
CA ILE A 81 -3.50 -7.16 -5.65
C ILE A 81 -2.82 -6.77 -6.95
N GLN A 82 -2.19 -7.73 -7.61
CA GLN A 82 -1.62 -7.52 -8.94
C GLN A 82 -2.74 -7.60 -9.98
N LEU A 83 -3.04 -6.47 -10.60
CA LEU A 83 -4.03 -6.42 -11.67
C LEU A 83 -3.41 -6.94 -12.98
N GLU A 84 -4.19 -7.64 -13.78
CA GLU A 84 -3.79 -8.15 -15.09
C GLU A 84 -3.45 -7.01 -16.06
N LEU A 85 -4.27 -5.96 -16.03
CA LEU A 85 -4.10 -4.77 -16.86
C LEU A 85 -4.13 -3.51 -15.98
N PRO A 86 -3.41 -2.44 -16.38
CA PRO A 86 -3.49 -1.15 -15.72
C PRO A 86 -4.92 -0.60 -15.74
N VAL A 87 -5.37 -0.08 -14.61
CA VAL A 87 -6.70 0.53 -14.46
C VAL A 87 -6.55 1.97 -14.01
N ILE A 88 -7.36 2.85 -14.58
CA ILE A 88 -7.42 4.25 -14.17
C ILE A 88 -8.18 4.35 -12.85
N HIS A 89 -7.55 4.97 -11.86
CA HIS A 89 -8.18 5.24 -10.57
C HIS A 89 -9.24 6.34 -10.73
N ILE A 90 -10.50 6.03 -10.40
CA ILE A 90 -11.64 6.94 -10.57
C ILE A 90 -11.43 8.27 -9.83
N GLY A 91 -10.85 8.24 -8.63
CA GLY A 91 -10.57 9.44 -7.83
C GLY A 91 -9.58 10.42 -8.48
N PHE A 92 -8.76 9.96 -9.41
CA PHE A 92 -7.73 10.75 -10.09
C PHE A 92 -8.03 11.04 -11.56
N VAL A 93 -9.20 10.70 -12.06
CA VAL A 93 -9.60 10.94 -13.46
C VAL A 93 -9.48 12.42 -13.83
N GLY A 94 -9.92 13.34 -12.96
CA GLY A 94 -9.82 14.78 -13.17
C GLY A 94 -8.37 15.25 -13.28
N LEU A 95 -7.49 14.76 -12.40
CA LEU A 95 -6.07 15.07 -12.42
C LEU A 95 -5.37 14.53 -13.66
N ILE A 96 -5.68 13.30 -14.06
CA ILE A 96 -5.16 12.67 -15.28
C ILE A 96 -5.58 13.45 -16.51
N LYS A 97 -6.85 13.87 -16.60
CA LYS A 97 -7.34 14.70 -17.70
C LYS A 97 -6.59 16.04 -17.79
N THR A 98 -6.35 16.69 -16.67
CA THR A 98 -5.60 17.95 -16.61
C THR A 98 -4.15 17.75 -17.05
N ALA A 99 -3.49 16.70 -16.56
CA ALA A 99 -2.12 16.36 -16.94
C ALA A 99 -1.99 16.08 -18.45
N LEU A 100 -2.93 15.33 -19.02
CA LEU A 100 -2.95 15.04 -20.45
C LEU A 100 -3.17 16.27 -21.31
N LYS A 101 -4.01 17.22 -20.89
CA LYS A 101 -4.21 18.49 -21.57
C LYS A 101 -2.97 19.38 -21.54
N ALA A 102 -2.18 19.31 -20.48
CA ALA A 102 -0.97 20.09 -20.30
C ALA A 102 0.27 19.47 -20.98
N THR A 103 0.14 18.30 -21.57
CA THR A 103 1.26 17.54 -22.17
C THR A 103 1.15 17.52 -23.69
N CYS A 104 2.27 17.74 -24.36
CA CYS A 104 2.34 17.67 -25.82
C CYS A 104 2.23 16.22 -26.33
N ASN A 105 1.39 15.98 -27.33
CA ASN A 105 1.18 14.65 -27.93
C ASN A 105 2.42 14.09 -28.66
N SER A 106 3.29 14.96 -29.15
CA SER A 106 4.44 14.55 -29.98
C SER A 106 5.69 14.30 -29.15
N CYS A 107 5.99 15.18 -28.21
CA CYS A 107 7.27 15.15 -27.47
C CYS A 107 7.10 14.88 -25.97
N SER A 108 5.88 14.72 -25.48
CA SER A 108 5.56 14.46 -24.07
C SER A 108 6.08 15.50 -23.09
N LYS A 109 6.43 16.69 -23.56
CA LYS A 109 6.84 17.83 -22.73
C LYS A 109 5.63 18.62 -22.24
N ILE A 110 5.78 19.28 -21.11
CA ILE A 110 4.75 20.14 -20.56
C ILE A 110 4.61 21.38 -21.44
N LEU A 111 3.38 21.73 -21.81
CA LEU A 111 3.04 22.87 -22.66
C LEU A 111 3.05 24.22 -21.92
N LEU A 112 3.08 24.22 -20.59
CA LEU A 112 3.17 25.42 -19.78
C LEU A 112 4.61 25.93 -19.80
N HIS A 113 4.83 27.13 -20.29
CA HIS A 113 6.06 27.87 -20.06
C HIS A 113 6.08 28.33 -18.61
N ASP A 114 7.17 28.05 -17.90
CA ASP A 114 7.49 28.79 -16.68
C ASP A 114 7.71 30.25 -17.08
N GLU A 115 6.75 31.11 -16.80
CA GLU A 115 7.02 32.55 -16.84
C GLU A 115 8.08 32.85 -15.78
N PRO A 116 9.23 33.41 -16.15
CA PRO A 116 10.18 33.84 -15.16
C PRO A 116 9.49 34.91 -14.28
N ASN A 117 9.42 34.61 -12.97
CA ASN A 117 8.97 35.59 -11.99
C ASN A 117 9.71 36.92 -12.19
N THR A 118 9.06 37.86 -12.84
CA THR A 118 9.45 39.26 -12.83
C THR A 118 8.97 39.83 -11.51
N HIS A 119 9.90 39.98 -10.58
CA HIS A 119 9.79 40.92 -9.48
C HIS A 119 10.34 42.27 -9.91
#